data_dc3474b976b18ad48794258cb5391a82
#
_entry.id   dc3474b976b18ad48794258cb5391a82
#
_cell.length_a   1.000
_cell.length_b   1.000
_cell.length_c   1.000
_cell.angle_alpha   90.00
_cell.angle_beta   90.00
_cell.angle_gamma   90.00
#
_symmetry.space_group_name_H-M   'P 1'
#
loop_
_entity.id
_entity.type
_entity.pdbx_description
1 polymer ?
#
loop_
_entity_poly.entity_id
_entity_poly.type
_entity_poly.pdbx_seq_one_letter_code
_entity_poly.pdbx_strand_id
1 'polypeptide(L)'
;MLLLLAGITISMVTGNNGIFGKAKFASKKYKESAKNEEDQLGEVVKMADELLSEESKLPDNAKGVEAGTRVKTPSTWFKITPSYVQTKDGSIVKIKAKTASVIAVADGENNIIPVPEGFYYVGGTKSSGVVISDNKDDQNKYKGQADVPAGVEYDTTTGIVNNYILKGNQFVWIPVDETYAKKDWGYNNDSWDSLTPSGEYKLVTKYGGFYVGRYEAGVGDVKLPNVDFSAQNTASGWQNRDFSLNSNTLTSGKISEKAGEIPYYHSDFKTAQILSQNMYQTDSVQSGLVTGTMWDFIMKFIISSNNNNDDSIVKSNSSWGNYKNTGSIVKYTAGQGRYAGVNSSNGAMTSAFVTSDASYHYGIRTTASSEGVKKNNLYDIAGNLWEWSEESASIGRYMLRGGSFYDAFTGYPACSRAYGAASDTRTRFGFRPALYIM
;
A
#
# COMPACT_ATOMS: atom_id res chain seq x y z
N MET A 1 66.18 -45.35 8.63
CA MET A 1 65.10 -44.83 7.72
C MET A 1 63.73 -45.29 8.08
N LEU A 2 63.46 -46.54 8.43
CA LEU A 2 62.10 -47.02 8.81
C LEU A 2 61.51 -46.36 10.08
N LEU A 3 62.30 -46.06 11.09
CA LEU A 3 61.90 -45.39 12.32
C LEU A 3 61.50 -43.93 12.12
N LEU A 4 62.09 -43.25 11.17
CA LEU A 4 61.79 -41.88 10.81
C LEU A 4 60.42 -41.77 10.05
N LEU A 5 60.16 -42.74 9.18
CA LEU A 5 58.92 -42.85 8.44
C LEU A 5 57.76 -43.22 9.37
N ALA A 6 57.98 -44.09 10.35
CA ALA A 6 56.96 -44.46 11.36
C ALA A 6 56.62 -43.26 12.29
N GLY A 7 57.65 -42.45 12.66
CA GLY A 7 57.42 -41.24 13.46
C GLY A 7 56.64 -40.16 12.73
N ILE A 8 56.91 -39.98 11.43
CA ILE A 8 56.19 -39.00 10.59
C ILE A 8 54.74 -39.46 10.39
N THR A 9 54.50 -40.73 10.15
CA THR A 9 53.11 -41.25 10.00
C THR A 9 52.33 -41.18 11.31
N ILE A 10 52.92 -41.47 12.45
CA ILE A 10 52.28 -41.33 13.75
C ILE A 10 51.99 -39.88 14.07
N SER A 11 52.90 -38.94 13.80
CA SER A 11 52.70 -37.52 13.99
C SER A 11 51.60 -36.95 13.08
N MET A 12 51.48 -37.42 11.83
CA MET A 12 50.40 -37.05 10.92
C MET A 12 49.02 -37.56 11.36
N VAL A 13 48.99 -38.64 12.11
CA VAL A 13 47.75 -39.23 12.56
C VAL A 13 47.36 -38.72 13.96
N THR A 14 48.30 -38.56 14.88
CA THR A 14 48.03 -38.30 16.31
C THR A 14 48.35 -36.88 16.79
N GLY A 15 49.14 -36.09 16.03
CA GLY A 15 49.42 -34.68 16.38
C GLY A 15 48.18 -33.77 16.33
N ASN A 16 48.26 -32.63 17.01
CA ASN A 16 47.17 -31.66 17.02
C ASN A 16 46.71 -31.22 15.61
N ASN A 17 47.64 -31.27 14.64
CA ASN A 17 47.37 -31.03 13.21
C ASN A 17 47.13 -32.32 12.42
N GLY A 18 47.17 -33.48 13.04
CA GLY A 18 46.91 -34.77 12.43
C GLY A 18 45.40 -35.04 12.23
N ILE A 19 45.09 -36.12 11.53
CA ILE A 19 43.73 -36.48 11.20
C ILE A 19 42.84 -36.59 12.47
N PHE A 20 43.36 -37.19 13.56
CA PHE A 20 42.61 -37.29 14.84
C PHE A 20 42.48 -35.91 15.51
N GLY A 21 43.45 -35.01 15.43
CA GLY A 21 43.39 -33.67 15.96
C GLY A 21 42.33 -32.86 15.23
N LYS A 22 42.32 -32.94 13.90
CA LYS A 22 41.29 -32.27 13.06
C LYS A 22 39.91 -32.84 13.29
N ALA A 23 39.74 -34.14 13.43
CA ALA A 23 38.50 -34.82 13.75
C ALA A 23 37.96 -34.41 15.15
N LYS A 24 38.83 -34.31 16.15
CA LYS A 24 38.46 -33.84 17.48
C LYS A 24 38.07 -32.35 17.49
N PHE A 25 38.77 -31.53 16.74
CA PHE A 25 38.43 -30.11 16.58
C PHE A 25 37.07 -29.94 15.85
N ALA A 26 36.87 -30.68 14.75
CA ALA A 26 35.60 -30.67 14.01
C ALA A 26 34.44 -31.18 14.91
N SER A 27 34.63 -32.21 15.69
CA SER A 27 33.65 -32.72 16.65
C SER A 27 33.32 -31.69 17.76
N LYS A 28 34.36 -30.96 18.24
CA LYS A 28 34.14 -29.88 19.22
C LYS A 28 33.34 -28.74 18.64
N LYS A 29 33.71 -28.27 17.42
CA LYS A 29 32.96 -27.23 16.70
C LYS A 29 31.53 -27.65 16.41
N TYR A 30 31.30 -28.90 16.02
CA TYR A 30 29.99 -29.44 15.78
C TYR A 30 29.12 -29.43 17.06
N LYS A 31 29.68 -29.80 18.20
CA LYS A 31 29.00 -29.76 19.49
C LYS A 31 28.69 -28.32 19.95
N GLU A 32 29.61 -27.38 19.70
CA GLU A 32 29.39 -25.95 20.00
C GLU A 32 28.30 -25.36 19.11
N SER A 33 28.29 -25.69 17.81
CA SER A 33 27.25 -25.28 16.86
C SER A 33 25.87 -25.86 17.25
N ALA A 34 25.82 -27.16 17.56
CA ALA A 34 24.59 -27.82 17.99
C ALA A 34 24.03 -27.25 19.30
N LYS A 35 24.91 -26.83 20.22
CA LYS A 35 24.48 -26.16 21.45
C LYS A 35 23.92 -24.76 21.18
N ASN A 36 24.56 -23.99 20.30
CA ASN A 36 24.04 -22.68 19.90
C ASN A 36 22.69 -22.78 19.19
N GLU A 37 22.48 -23.80 18.35
CA GLU A 37 21.19 -24.07 17.71
C GLU A 37 20.13 -24.46 18.72
N GLU A 38 20.50 -25.24 19.75
CA GLU A 38 19.60 -25.63 20.85
C GLU A 38 19.20 -24.41 21.70
N ASP A 39 20.14 -23.53 22.02
CA ASP A 39 19.89 -22.31 22.78
C ASP A 39 18.98 -21.36 21.98
N GLN A 40 19.22 -21.17 20.66
CA GLN A 40 18.38 -20.39 19.77
C GLN A 40 16.96 -20.98 19.64
N LEU A 41 16.86 -22.31 19.54
CA LEU A 41 15.56 -22.99 19.52
C LEU A 41 14.81 -22.80 20.83
N GLY A 42 15.51 -22.85 21.97
CA GLY A 42 14.94 -22.58 23.29
C GLY A 42 14.37 -21.17 23.41
N GLU A 43 15.08 -20.16 22.87
CA GLU A 43 14.58 -18.78 22.82
C GLU A 43 13.36 -18.65 21.92
N VAL A 44 13.37 -19.28 20.73
CA VAL A 44 12.23 -19.27 19.82
C VAL A 44 11.00 -19.93 20.43
N VAL A 45 11.18 -21.09 21.10
CA VAL A 45 10.09 -21.78 21.80
C VAL A 45 9.55 -20.90 22.95
N LYS A 46 10.42 -20.26 23.72
CA LYS A 46 10.02 -19.35 24.79
C LYS A 46 9.24 -18.14 24.25
N MET A 47 9.71 -17.51 23.17
CA MET A 47 8.99 -16.44 22.50
C MET A 47 7.62 -16.91 21.96
N ALA A 48 7.56 -18.12 21.40
CA ALA A 48 6.31 -18.68 20.93
C ALA A 48 5.33 -18.95 22.08
N ASP A 49 5.81 -19.47 23.21
CA ASP A 49 5.00 -19.69 24.41
C ASP A 49 4.51 -18.39 25.04
N GLU A 50 5.35 -17.34 25.06
CA GLU A 50 4.98 -15.99 25.49
C GLU A 50 3.89 -15.40 24.60
N LEU A 51 4.06 -15.45 23.26
CA LEU A 51 3.07 -15.00 22.29
C LEU A 51 1.75 -15.77 22.41
N LEU A 52 1.80 -17.09 22.56
CA LEU A 52 0.62 -17.93 22.76
C LEU A 52 -0.08 -17.63 24.10
N SER A 53 0.67 -17.31 25.14
CA SER A 53 0.12 -16.95 26.45
C SER A 53 -0.55 -15.57 26.42
N GLU A 54 -0.01 -14.62 25.66
CA GLU A 54 -0.66 -13.32 25.42
C GLU A 54 -1.91 -13.46 24.56
N GLU A 55 -1.83 -14.25 23.48
CA GLU A 55 -2.99 -14.49 22.60
C GLU A 55 -4.14 -15.20 23.33
N SER A 56 -3.84 -16.08 24.30
CA SER A 56 -4.85 -16.75 25.11
C SER A 56 -5.67 -15.82 26.04
N LYS A 57 -5.15 -14.63 26.31
CA LYS A 57 -5.83 -13.59 27.11
C LYS A 57 -6.69 -12.63 26.28
N LEU A 58 -6.58 -12.70 24.96
CA LEU A 58 -7.33 -11.82 24.06
C LEU A 58 -8.76 -12.32 23.88
N PRO A 59 -9.73 -11.40 23.63
CA PRO A 59 -11.10 -11.78 23.28
C PRO A 59 -11.12 -12.66 22.02
N ASP A 60 -11.98 -13.69 22.02
CA ASP A 60 -12.12 -14.62 20.89
C ASP A 60 -12.88 -14.07 19.69
N ASN A 61 -13.57 -12.94 19.90
CA ASN A 61 -14.34 -12.25 18.85
C ASN A 61 -14.32 -10.73 19.09
N ALA A 62 -14.88 -9.98 18.15
CA ALA A 62 -14.96 -8.52 18.21
C ALA A 62 -16.28 -8.00 18.79
N LYS A 63 -17.22 -8.87 19.23
CA LYS A 63 -18.52 -8.43 19.70
C LYS A 63 -18.42 -7.66 21.01
N GLY A 64 -18.82 -6.40 21.00
CA GLY A 64 -18.73 -5.49 22.14
C GLY A 64 -17.31 -5.06 22.51
N VAL A 65 -16.35 -5.37 21.67
CA VAL A 65 -14.94 -4.98 21.88
C VAL A 65 -14.69 -3.60 21.31
N GLU A 66 -14.03 -2.76 22.07
CA GLU A 66 -13.68 -1.40 21.66
C GLU A 66 -12.76 -1.38 20.43
N ALA A 67 -12.99 -0.44 19.52
CA ALA A 67 -12.16 -0.25 18.33
C ALA A 67 -10.67 -0.13 18.66
N GLY A 68 -9.80 -0.69 17.82
CA GLY A 68 -8.35 -0.69 18.02
C GLY A 68 -7.84 -1.71 19.05
N THR A 69 -8.73 -2.45 19.71
CA THR A 69 -8.35 -3.52 20.64
C THR A 69 -7.94 -4.77 19.87
N ARG A 70 -6.80 -5.36 20.25
CA ARG A 70 -6.37 -6.64 19.70
C ARG A 70 -7.30 -7.76 20.17
N VAL A 71 -7.71 -8.59 19.24
CA VAL A 71 -8.51 -9.80 19.50
C VAL A 71 -7.75 -11.04 19.04
N LYS A 72 -8.25 -12.22 19.39
CA LYS A 72 -7.62 -13.47 19.01
C LYS A 72 -7.63 -13.65 17.50
N THR A 73 -6.48 -13.97 16.94
CA THR A 73 -6.34 -14.13 15.49
C THR A 73 -7.13 -15.34 15.01
N PRO A 74 -8.02 -15.19 14.01
CA PRO A 74 -8.75 -16.31 13.45
C PRO A 74 -7.82 -17.43 12.99
N SER A 75 -8.16 -18.67 13.29
CA SER A 75 -7.32 -19.83 12.94
C SER A 75 -7.07 -20.00 11.45
N THR A 76 -7.98 -19.47 10.62
CA THR A 76 -7.88 -19.47 9.14
C THR A 76 -6.78 -18.54 8.60
N TRP A 77 -6.34 -17.57 9.40
CA TRP A 77 -5.30 -16.63 9.01
C TRP A 77 -3.88 -17.12 9.25
N PHE A 78 -3.73 -18.25 9.94
CA PHE A 78 -2.41 -18.83 10.17
C PHE A 78 -1.90 -19.58 8.95
N LYS A 79 -0.67 -19.30 8.57
CA LYS A 79 0.09 -20.08 7.60
C LYS A 79 0.78 -21.22 8.34
N ILE A 80 0.53 -22.45 7.92
CA ILE A 80 1.24 -23.62 8.45
C ILE A 80 2.42 -23.87 7.51
N THR A 81 3.62 -23.53 7.96
CA THR A 81 4.85 -23.84 7.25
C THR A 81 5.51 -25.04 7.91
N PRO A 82 5.78 -26.13 7.18
CA PRO A 82 6.56 -27.23 7.73
C PRO A 82 8.01 -26.77 7.93
N SER A 83 8.45 -26.77 9.18
CA SER A 83 9.85 -26.60 9.54
C SER A 83 10.41 -27.95 9.94
N TYR A 84 11.69 -28.18 9.70
CA TYR A 84 12.38 -29.38 10.08
C TYR A 84 13.38 -29.03 11.18
N VAL A 85 13.32 -29.71 12.30
CA VAL A 85 14.25 -29.53 13.41
C VAL A 85 15.00 -30.82 13.59
N GLN A 86 16.32 -30.75 13.69
CA GLN A 86 17.16 -31.87 14.05
C GLN A 86 17.19 -31.98 15.57
N THR A 87 16.78 -33.11 16.08
CA THR A 87 16.79 -33.44 17.52
C THR A 87 18.20 -33.83 17.99
N LYS A 88 18.42 -33.88 19.29
CA LYS A 88 19.73 -34.22 19.90
C LYS A 88 20.29 -35.58 19.48
N ASP A 89 19.43 -36.50 19.11
CA ASP A 89 19.79 -37.84 18.62
C ASP A 89 20.09 -37.87 17.11
N GLY A 90 20.03 -36.69 16.43
CA GLY A 90 20.24 -36.56 15.00
C GLY A 90 19.02 -36.83 14.12
N SER A 91 17.88 -37.14 14.72
CA SER A 91 16.63 -37.34 13.97
C SER A 91 16.11 -36.00 13.42
N ILE A 92 15.55 -36.02 12.22
CA ILE A 92 14.88 -34.84 11.65
C ILE A 92 13.38 -34.97 11.94
N VAL A 93 12.89 -34.07 12.77
CA VAL A 93 11.46 -33.98 13.11
C VAL A 93 10.81 -32.86 12.33
N LYS A 94 9.71 -33.16 11.65
CA LYS A 94 8.88 -32.16 10.99
C LYS A 94 7.98 -31.50 12.02
N ILE A 95 8.22 -30.23 12.30
CA ILE A 95 7.33 -29.41 13.11
C ILE A 95 6.47 -28.53 12.21
N LYS A 96 5.24 -28.30 12.63
CA LYS A 96 4.35 -27.33 11.98
C LYS A 96 4.49 -26.02 12.70
N ALA A 97 5.26 -25.08 12.12
CA ALA A 97 5.25 -23.72 12.60
C ALA A 97 3.96 -23.03 12.15
N LYS A 98 3.26 -22.40 13.08
CA LYS A 98 2.02 -21.69 12.87
C LYS A 98 2.34 -20.19 13.01
N THR A 99 2.45 -19.49 11.90
CA THR A 99 2.75 -18.05 11.90
C THR A 99 1.61 -17.29 11.24
N ALA A 100 1.24 -16.16 11.82
CA ALA A 100 0.33 -15.20 11.22
C ALA A 100 1.14 -13.96 10.84
N SER A 101 0.97 -13.49 9.62
CA SER A 101 1.56 -12.22 9.13
C SER A 101 0.74 -11.00 9.53
N VAL A 102 -0.31 -11.20 10.34
CA VAL A 102 -1.27 -10.18 10.74
C VAL A 102 -1.63 -10.31 12.21
N ILE A 103 -1.97 -9.20 12.82
CA ILE A 103 -2.71 -9.16 14.07
C ILE A 103 -4.19 -8.92 13.78
N ALA A 104 -5.07 -9.50 14.58
CA ALA A 104 -6.51 -9.27 14.51
C ALA A 104 -6.89 -8.09 15.41
N VAL A 105 -7.57 -7.09 14.85
CA VAL A 105 -7.99 -5.88 15.56
C VAL A 105 -9.49 -5.70 15.41
N ALA A 106 -10.19 -5.34 16.49
CA ALA A 106 -11.60 -4.98 16.45
C ALA A 106 -11.76 -3.57 15.87
N ASP A 107 -12.80 -3.37 15.02
CA ASP A 107 -13.11 -2.06 14.44
C ASP A 107 -14.17 -1.24 15.23
N GLY A 108 -14.73 -1.85 16.29
CA GLY A 108 -15.81 -1.24 17.08
C GLY A 108 -17.22 -1.55 16.57
N GLU A 109 -17.37 -2.08 15.36
CA GLU A 109 -18.64 -2.54 14.77
C GLU A 109 -18.76 -4.07 14.74
N ASN A 110 -18.08 -4.75 15.66
CA ASN A 110 -18.03 -6.21 15.77
C ASN A 110 -17.28 -6.94 14.64
N ASN A 111 -16.51 -6.24 13.82
CA ASN A 111 -15.69 -6.86 12.79
C ASN A 111 -14.25 -7.03 13.27
N ILE A 112 -13.60 -8.07 12.73
CA ILE A 112 -12.17 -8.34 12.93
C ILE A 112 -11.43 -7.94 11.65
N ILE A 113 -10.45 -7.06 11.80
CA ILE A 113 -9.64 -6.51 10.71
C ILE A 113 -8.23 -7.07 10.77
N PRO A 114 -7.68 -7.61 9.66
CA PRO A 114 -6.30 -8.08 9.62
C PRO A 114 -5.34 -6.89 9.46
N VAL A 115 -4.64 -6.51 10.50
CA VAL A 115 -3.61 -5.46 10.46
C VAL A 115 -2.24 -6.12 10.26
N PRO A 116 -1.53 -5.84 9.15
CA PRO A 116 -0.23 -6.45 8.88
C PRO A 116 0.82 -6.03 9.90
N GLU A 117 1.82 -6.88 10.10
CA GLU A 117 2.98 -6.53 10.92
C GLU A 117 3.67 -5.25 10.38
N GLY A 118 4.07 -4.37 11.29
CA GLY A 118 4.64 -3.06 10.95
C GLY A 118 3.61 -1.96 10.68
N PHE A 119 2.31 -2.29 10.71
CA PHE A 119 1.22 -1.33 10.60
C PHE A 119 0.39 -1.25 11.88
N TYR A 120 -0.31 -0.13 12.05
CA TYR A 120 -1.08 0.21 13.23
C TYR A 120 -2.47 0.70 12.84
N TYR A 121 -3.49 0.23 13.53
CA TYR A 121 -4.85 0.72 13.37
C TYR A 121 -4.95 2.20 13.78
N VAL A 122 -5.49 3.03 12.92
CA VAL A 122 -5.67 4.47 13.15
C VAL A 122 -7.11 4.78 13.57
N GLY A 123 -8.07 4.30 12.81
CA GLY A 123 -9.51 4.54 12.95
C GLY A 123 -10.28 3.97 11.78
N GLY A 124 -11.55 4.34 11.64
CA GLY A 124 -12.43 3.79 10.63
C GLY A 124 -13.02 2.44 11.04
N THR A 125 -14.01 1.99 10.30
CA THR A 125 -14.70 0.73 10.47
C THR A 125 -14.71 -0.07 9.17
N LYS A 126 -15.10 -1.34 9.21
CA LYS A 126 -15.21 -2.16 8.00
C LYS A 126 -16.14 -1.52 6.96
N SER A 127 -17.19 -0.87 7.40
CA SER A 127 -18.18 -0.21 6.54
C SER A 127 -17.70 1.14 5.99
N SER A 128 -16.91 1.89 6.77
CA SER A 128 -16.42 3.23 6.38
C SER A 128 -15.02 3.25 5.77
N GLY A 129 -14.29 2.13 5.84
CA GLY A 129 -12.88 2.00 5.48
C GLY A 129 -11.96 2.13 6.69
N VAL A 130 -11.41 0.99 7.14
CA VAL A 130 -10.42 0.98 8.21
C VAL A 130 -9.11 1.57 7.69
N VAL A 131 -8.60 2.56 8.41
CA VAL A 131 -7.31 3.21 8.12
C VAL A 131 -6.21 2.59 8.97
N ILE A 132 -5.12 2.21 8.34
CA ILE A 132 -3.86 1.80 8.99
C ILE A 132 -2.73 2.75 8.60
N SER A 133 -1.71 2.82 9.43
CA SER A 133 -0.48 3.60 9.22
C SER A 133 0.76 2.78 9.53
N ASP A 134 1.85 3.02 8.83
CA ASP A 134 3.16 2.42 9.12
C ASP A 134 3.91 3.13 10.27
N ASN A 135 3.31 4.15 10.86
CA ASN A 135 3.88 4.87 11.99
C ASN A 135 3.15 4.55 13.30
N LYS A 136 3.89 4.07 14.28
CA LYS A 136 3.34 3.70 15.61
C LYS A 136 2.69 4.89 16.34
N ASP A 137 3.17 6.10 16.13
CA ASP A 137 2.60 7.30 16.76
C ASP A 137 1.17 7.60 16.28
N ASP A 138 0.75 7.01 15.16
CA ASP A 138 -0.60 7.19 14.61
C ASP A 138 -1.60 6.19 15.19
N GLN A 139 -1.12 5.19 15.94
CA GLN A 139 -1.97 4.14 16.51
C GLN A 139 -3.13 4.72 17.33
N ASN A 140 -4.33 4.32 17.00
CA ASN A 140 -5.57 4.68 17.72
C ASN A 140 -5.89 6.19 17.77
N LYS A 141 -5.26 7.04 16.97
CA LYS A 141 -5.51 8.49 16.99
C LYS A 141 -6.97 8.86 16.72
N TYR A 142 -7.64 8.09 15.86
CA TYR A 142 -9.05 8.27 15.52
C TYR A 142 -9.89 7.04 15.89
N LYS A 143 -9.48 6.36 16.96
CA LYS A 143 -10.17 5.17 17.47
C LYS A 143 -11.66 5.44 17.72
N GLY A 144 -12.51 4.56 17.21
CA GLY A 144 -13.98 4.68 17.35
C GLY A 144 -14.64 5.71 16.44
N GLN A 145 -13.88 6.41 15.60
CA GLN A 145 -14.42 7.31 14.58
C GLN A 145 -14.53 6.56 13.26
N ALA A 146 -15.73 6.50 12.68
CA ALA A 146 -15.95 5.91 11.36
C ALA A 146 -15.35 6.77 10.25
N ASP A 147 -15.43 8.09 10.40
CA ASP A 147 -14.82 9.07 9.50
C ASP A 147 -13.46 9.51 10.04
N VAL A 148 -12.39 9.17 9.31
CA VAL A 148 -11.02 9.52 9.66
C VAL A 148 -10.61 10.74 8.83
N PRO A 149 -10.30 11.89 9.45
CA PRO A 149 -9.85 13.07 8.72
C PRO A 149 -8.49 12.84 8.07
N ALA A 150 -8.09 13.70 7.13
CA ALA A 150 -6.79 13.62 6.43
C ALA A 150 -5.58 13.58 7.38
N GLY A 151 -5.74 14.14 8.57
CA GLY A 151 -4.68 14.12 9.59
C GLY A 151 -3.56 15.10 9.29
N VAL A 152 -3.88 16.23 8.67
CA VAL A 152 -2.97 17.35 8.42
C VAL A 152 -3.66 18.67 8.77
N GLU A 153 -2.85 19.63 9.15
CA GLU A 153 -3.24 21.03 9.33
C GLU A 153 -2.53 21.85 8.27
N TYR A 154 -3.29 22.68 7.59
CA TYR A 154 -2.76 23.58 6.56
C TYR A 154 -2.59 24.98 7.12
N ASP A 155 -1.49 25.64 6.77
CA ASP A 155 -1.36 27.07 6.92
C ASP A 155 -2.44 27.77 6.09
N THR A 156 -3.28 28.57 6.72
CA THR A 156 -4.43 29.21 6.07
C THR A 156 -4.05 30.26 5.05
N THR A 157 -2.82 30.79 5.14
CA THR A 157 -2.29 31.83 4.24
C THR A 157 -1.61 31.22 3.03
N THR A 158 -0.74 30.23 3.26
CA THR A 158 0.07 29.61 2.20
C THR A 158 -0.58 28.37 1.59
N GLY A 159 -1.50 27.69 2.31
CA GLY A 159 -2.10 26.42 1.91
C GLY A 159 -1.13 25.25 1.93
N ILE A 160 0.02 25.43 2.57
CA ILE A 160 1.01 24.35 2.78
C ILE A 160 0.70 23.64 4.08
N VAL A 161 0.98 22.35 4.15
CA VAL A 161 0.87 21.59 5.41
C VAL A 161 1.89 22.14 6.39
N ASN A 162 1.41 22.60 7.54
CA ASN A 162 2.24 23.09 8.64
C ASN A 162 2.37 22.07 9.78
N ASN A 163 1.46 21.08 9.85
CA ASN A 163 1.50 20.04 10.87
C ASN A 163 0.90 18.72 10.34
N TYR A 164 1.61 17.63 10.58
CA TYR A 164 1.14 16.27 10.30
C TYR A 164 0.68 15.63 11.63
N ILE A 165 -0.63 15.49 11.80
CA ILE A 165 -1.24 14.75 12.90
C ILE A 165 -1.03 13.25 12.66
N LEU A 166 -1.26 12.77 11.42
CA LEU A 166 -0.88 11.44 10.97
C LEU A 166 0.45 11.53 10.21
N LYS A 167 1.45 10.81 10.70
CA LYS A 167 2.85 10.95 10.26
C LYS A 167 3.27 9.87 9.26
N GLY A 168 2.64 8.70 9.32
CA GLY A 168 2.97 7.54 8.51
C GLY A 168 2.26 7.53 7.16
N ASN A 169 2.68 6.58 6.33
CA ASN A 169 1.96 6.21 5.11
C ASN A 169 0.67 5.50 5.48
N GLN A 170 -0.42 5.85 4.84
CA GLN A 170 -1.76 5.43 5.23
C GLN A 170 -2.42 4.58 4.14
N PHE A 171 -3.07 3.51 4.57
CA PHE A 171 -3.79 2.60 3.69
C PHE A 171 -5.19 2.34 4.23
N VAL A 172 -6.11 2.04 3.32
CA VAL A 172 -7.52 1.76 3.65
C VAL A 172 -7.86 0.32 3.32
N TRP A 173 -8.51 -0.36 4.26
CA TRP A 173 -9.03 -1.71 4.07
C TRP A 173 -10.25 -1.71 3.16
N ILE A 174 -10.19 -2.46 2.09
CA ILE A 174 -11.29 -2.71 1.17
C ILE A 174 -11.79 -4.12 1.41
N PRO A 175 -12.97 -4.30 2.00
CA PRO A 175 -13.54 -5.62 2.21
C PRO A 175 -13.95 -6.22 0.86
N VAL A 176 -13.65 -7.52 0.68
CA VAL A 176 -14.02 -8.28 -0.51
C VAL A 176 -14.93 -9.43 -0.08
N ASP A 177 -16.13 -9.44 -0.64
CA ASP A 177 -17.09 -10.52 -0.52
C ASP A 177 -17.19 -11.24 -1.87
N GLU A 178 -17.11 -12.57 -1.85
CA GLU A 178 -17.20 -13.41 -3.06
C GLU A 178 -18.50 -13.19 -3.84
N THR A 179 -19.58 -12.81 -3.15
CA THR A 179 -20.88 -12.52 -3.78
C THR A 179 -20.83 -11.28 -4.68
N TYR A 180 -19.88 -10.38 -4.47
CA TYR A 180 -19.70 -9.17 -5.28
C TYR A 180 -18.96 -9.40 -6.60
N ALA A 181 -18.40 -10.56 -6.83
CA ALA A 181 -17.48 -10.82 -7.94
C ALA A 181 -18.08 -10.73 -9.35
N LYS A 182 -19.41 -10.55 -9.51
CA LYS A 182 -20.08 -10.71 -10.81
C LYS A 182 -20.91 -9.51 -11.27
N LYS A 183 -20.68 -8.31 -10.79
CA LYS A 183 -21.46 -7.16 -11.25
C LYS A 183 -20.76 -6.45 -12.41
N ASP A 184 -21.40 -6.39 -13.58
CA ASP A 184 -21.01 -5.54 -14.69
C ASP A 184 -21.13 -4.06 -14.29
N TRP A 185 -20.06 -3.30 -14.40
CA TRP A 185 -20.00 -1.89 -14.04
C TRP A 185 -20.44 -0.97 -15.17
N GLY A 186 -20.75 -1.54 -16.34
CA GLY A 186 -21.47 -0.86 -17.43
C GLY A 186 -20.78 0.37 -18.02
N TYR A 187 -19.48 0.55 -17.79
CA TYR A 187 -18.72 1.63 -18.42
C TYR A 187 -17.67 1.02 -19.36
N ASN A 188 -17.86 1.20 -20.66
CA ASN A 188 -17.03 0.69 -21.76
C ASN A 188 -17.01 -0.82 -21.97
N ASN A 189 -18.13 -1.52 -21.74
CA ASN A 189 -18.42 -2.89 -22.21
C ASN A 189 -17.38 -3.99 -21.92
N ASP A 190 -16.45 -3.79 -20.99
CA ASP A 190 -15.52 -4.83 -20.63
C ASP A 190 -16.13 -5.69 -19.52
N SER A 191 -16.48 -6.94 -19.87
CA SER A 191 -17.01 -7.88 -18.92
C SER A 191 -15.95 -8.19 -17.86
N TRP A 192 -16.33 -8.03 -16.60
CA TRP A 192 -15.54 -8.35 -15.42
C TRP A 192 -14.89 -9.75 -15.48
N ASP A 193 -15.61 -10.74 -16.01
CA ASP A 193 -15.21 -12.16 -16.01
C ASP A 193 -13.99 -12.46 -16.90
N SER A 194 -13.66 -11.59 -17.86
CA SER A 194 -12.54 -11.80 -18.77
C SER A 194 -11.21 -11.23 -18.29
N LEU A 195 -11.22 -10.41 -17.26
CA LEU A 195 -10.07 -9.58 -16.83
C LEU A 195 -9.47 -9.98 -15.48
N THR A 196 -10.08 -10.94 -14.75
CA THR A 196 -9.60 -11.33 -13.42
C THR A 196 -8.62 -12.49 -13.51
N PRO A 197 -7.31 -12.27 -13.33
CA PRO A 197 -6.37 -13.39 -13.21
C PRO A 197 -6.74 -14.23 -11.98
N SER A 198 -6.90 -15.54 -12.16
CA SER A 198 -7.31 -16.48 -11.10
C SER A 198 -6.41 -16.46 -9.85
N GLY A 199 -5.17 -15.96 -10.00
CA GLY A 199 -4.21 -15.81 -8.90
C GLY A 199 -4.44 -14.58 -8.05
N GLU A 200 -4.81 -13.46 -8.66
CA GLU A 200 -5.05 -12.19 -7.98
C GLU A 200 -6.26 -12.25 -7.06
N TYR A 201 -7.35 -12.85 -7.52
CA TYR A 201 -8.55 -13.04 -6.72
C TYR A 201 -8.26 -13.74 -5.38
N LYS A 202 -7.40 -14.76 -5.39
CA LYS A 202 -6.98 -15.46 -4.17
C LYS A 202 -6.20 -14.58 -3.21
N LEU A 203 -5.41 -13.63 -3.71
CA LEU A 203 -4.65 -12.71 -2.86
C LEU A 203 -5.58 -11.70 -2.18
N VAL A 204 -6.51 -11.11 -2.93
CA VAL A 204 -7.44 -10.11 -2.37
C VAL A 204 -8.52 -10.70 -1.48
N THR A 205 -8.81 -12.00 -1.59
CA THR A 205 -9.83 -12.68 -0.76
C THR A 205 -9.27 -13.43 0.44
N LYS A 206 -7.96 -13.66 0.49
CA LYS A 206 -7.30 -14.48 1.53
C LYS A 206 -7.67 -14.10 2.97
N TYR A 207 -7.74 -12.81 3.23
CA TYR A 207 -8.12 -12.25 4.54
C TYR A 207 -9.50 -11.57 4.52
N GLY A 208 -10.25 -11.73 3.43
CA GLY A 208 -11.55 -11.08 3.21
C GLY A 208 -11.43 -9.65 2.71
N GLY A 209 -10.31 -9.31 2.08
CA GLY A 209 -10.06 -7.99 1.51
C GLY A 209 -8.57 -7.70 1.28
N PHE A 210 -8.28 -6.46 0.98
CA PHE A 210 -6.93 -5.94 0.73
C PHE A 210 -6.81 -4.49 1.20
N TYR A 211 -5.60 -3.99 1.26
CA TYR A 211 -5.34 -2.59 1.53
C TYR A 211 -4.97 -1.84 0.26
N VAL A 212 -5.42 -0.61 0.15
CA VAL A 212 -5.06 0.31 -0.94
C VAL A 212 -4.56 1.63 -0.36
N GLY A 213 -3.66 2.30 -1.05
CA GLY A 213 -3.20 3.64 -0.69
C GLY A 213 -4.39 4.56 -0.42
N ARG A 214 -4.36 5.25 0.70
CA ARG A 214 -5.43 6.16 1.10
C ARG A 214 -5.57 7.34 0.16
N TYR A 215 -4.47 7.72 -0.48
CA TYR A 215 -4.30 8.83 -1.39
C TYR A 215 -3.78 8.36 -2.75
N GLU A 216 -3.69 9.25 -3.72
CA GLU A 216 -2.78 9.08 -4.85
C GLU A 216 -1.34 9.05 -4.32
N ALA A 217 -0.46 8.28 -4.96
CA ALA A 217 0.93 8.20 -4.57
C ALA A 217 1.56 9.61 -4.57
N GLY A 218 2.06 10.03 -3.42
CA GLY A 218 2.81 11.27 -3.27
C GLY A 218 4.27 11.10 -3.70
N VAL A 219 4.94 12.19 -4.02
CA VAL A 219 6.34 12.19 -4.48
C VAL A 219 7.29 11.61 -3.43
N GLY A 220 7.04 11.86 -2.14
CA GLY A 220 7.89 11.37 -1.06
C GLY A 220 9.36 11.72 -1.25
N ASP A 221 10.24 10.71 -1.19
CA ASP A 221 11.69 10.85 -1.41
C ASP A 221 12.09 10.72 -2.89
N VAL A 222 11.15 10.42 -3.76
CA VAL A 222 11.41 10.28 -5.20
C VAL A 222 11.52 11.66 -5.81
N LYS A 223 12.61 11.90 -6.55
CA LYS A 223 12.73 13.14 -7.32
C LYS A 223 11.79 13.09 -8.50
N LEU A 224 10.91 14.10 -8.61
CA LEU A 224 10.19 14.33 -9.84
C LEU A 224 11.17 14.53 -10.99
N PRO A 225 10.81 14.08 -12.21
CA PRO A 225 11.61 14.37 -13.38
C PRO A 225 11.76 15.89 -13.54
N ASN A 226 12.89 16.30 -14.09
CA ASN A 226 13.15 17.71 -14.41
C ASN A 226 12.23 18.12 -15.57
N VAL A 227 11.01 18.49 -15.27
CA VAL A 227 10.00 18.91 -16.25
C VAL A 227 10.05 20.42 -16.36
N ASP A 228 10.22 20.93 -17.57
CA ASP A 228 10.08 22.38 -17.82
C ASP A 228 8.60 22.77 -17.74
N PHE A 229 8.22 23.26 -16.57
CA PHE A 229 6.85 23.72 -16.31
C PHE A 229 6.57 25.13 -16.84
N SER A 230 7.58 25.87 -17.30
CA SER A 230 7.42 27.25 -17.78
C SER A 230 6.50 27.37 -19.01
N ALA A 231 6.44 26.30 -19.80
CA ALA A 231 5.55 26.24 -20.97
C ALA A 231 4.13 25.74 -20.65
N GLN A 232 3.82 25.41 -19.41
CA GLN A 232 2.54 24.81 -18.99
C GLN A 232 1.48 25.85 -18.61
N ASN A 233 1.84 27.14 -18.52
CA ASN A 233 0.90 28.22 -18.20
C ASN A 233 -0.04 28.62 -19.34
N THR A 234 -0.04 27.90 -20.45
CA THR A 234 -1.01 28.12 -21.53
C THR A 234 -2.00 26.97 -21.56
N ALA A 235 -3.28 27.27 -21.75
CA ALA A 235 -4.36 26.26 -21.79
C ALA A 235 -4.12 25.10 -22.78
N SER A 236 -3.24 25.27 -23.75
CA SER A 236 -2.81 24.26 -24.71
C SER A 236 -1.53 23.49 -24.32
N GLY A 237 -0.76 23.99 -23.35
CA GLY A 237 0.52 23.38 -22.92
C GLY A 237 0.39 22.12 -22.07
N TRP A 238 -0.78 21.87 -21.50
CA TRP A 238 -1.05 20.74 -20.61
C TRP A 238 -1.25 19.40 -21.34
N GLN A 239 -1.37 19.41 -22.66
CA GLN A 239 -1.86 18.25 -23.41
C GLN A 239 -0.79 17.31 -23.98
N ASN A 240 0.43 17.75 -24.28
CA ASN A 240 1.30 17.00 -25.19
C ASN A 240 2.79 17.19 -24.94
N ARG A 241 3.32 16.79 -23.79
CA ARG A 241 4.79 16.63 -23.70
C ARG A 241 5.15 15.24 -23.22
N ASP A 242 5.70 14.46 -24.15
CA ASP A 242 6.39 13.22 -23.89
C ASP A 242 7.68 13.53 -23.13
N PHE A 243 7.72 13.20 -21.86
CA PHE A 243 8.95 13.18 -21.10
C PHE A 243 9.26 11.72 -20.81
N SER A 244 10.18 11.15 -21.53
CA SER A 244 10.73 9.85 -21.23
C SER A 244 11.56 9.97 -19.94
N LEU A 245 11.02 9.46 -18.84
CA LEU A 245 11.83 9.19 -17.66
C LEU A 245 12.81 8.08 -18.01
N ASN A 246 14.09 8.37 -17.83
CA ASN A 246 15.10 7.34 -17.95
C ASN A 246 14.89 6.37 -16.78
N SER A 247 14.39 5.16 -17.05
CA SER A 247 14.06 4.13 -16.05
C SER A 247 15.23 3.78 -15.11
N ASN A 248 16.43 4.23 -15.43
CA ASN A 248 17.65 4.02 -14.62
C ASN A 248 17.78 4.99 -13.44
N THR A 249 16.98 6.05 -13.33
CA THR A 249 17.03 7.02 -12.22
C THR A 249 15.99 6.77 -11.13
N LEU A 250 15.08 5.82 -11.34
CA LEU A 250 13.94 5.55 -10.45
C LEU A 250 14.25 4.55 -9.30
N THR A 251 15.47 4.07 -9.18
CA THR A 251 15.80 3.00 -8.25
C THR A 251 16.09 3.46 -6.82
N SER A 252 16.13 4.76 -6.54
CA SER A 252 16.47 5.29 -5.22
C SER A 252 15.44 6.30 -4.73
N GLY A 253 14.47 5.85 -3.98
CA GLY A 253 13.47 6.68 -3.33
C GLY A 253 12.16 5.93 -3.14
N LYS A 254 11.41 6.32 -2.13
CA LYS A 254 10.08 5.79 -1.85
C LYS A 254 9.04 6.87 -2.06
N ILE A 255 7.96 6.50 -2.73
CA ILE A 255 6.74 7.30 -2.77
C ILE A 255 6.14 7.39 -1.37
N SER A 256 5.26 8.34 -1.16
CA SER A 256 4.52 8.51 0.09
C SER A 256 3.02 8.28 -0.11
N GLU A 257 2.36 7.83 0.95
CA GLU A 257 0.91 7.71 1.08
C GLU A 257 0.43 8.62 2.21
N LYS A 258 0.59 9.93 2.01
CA LYS A 258 0.30 10.96 3.00
C LYS A 258 -0.58 12.06 2.43
N ALA A 259 -1.35 12.70 3.29
CA ALA A 259 -2.11 13.89 2.92
C ALA A 259 -1.18 15.09 2.72
N GLY A 260 -1.58 16.01 1.85
CA GLY A 260 -0.84 17.26 1.60
C GLY A 260 0.41 17.13 0.75
N GLU A 261 0.68 15.94 0.23
CA GLU A 261 1.81 15.69 -0.67
C GLU A 261 1.49 16.13 -2.10
N ILE A 262 2.52 16.38 -2.88
CA ILE A 262 2.37 16.49 -4.34
C ILE A 262 2.12 15.08 -4.85
N PRO A 263 0.98 14.80 -5.52
CA PRO A 263 0.81 13.50 -6.14
C PRO A 263 1.87 13.29 -7.23
N TYR A 264 2.35 12.05 -7.35
CA TYR A 264 3.33 11.70 -8.38
C TYR A 264 2.65 11.71 -9.75
N TYR A 265 2.71 12.84 -10.41
CA TYR A 265 2.13 13.05 -11.74
C TYR A 265 3.16 12.85 -12.86
N HIS A 266 2.69 12.80 -14.09
CA HIS A 266 3.53 12.57 -15.27
C HIS A 266 4.20 11.17 -15.27
N SER A 267 3.55 10.20 -14.64
CA SER A 267 4.03 8.83 -14.56
C SER A 267 3.67 8.05 -15.82
N ASP A 268 4.60 7.26 -16.32
CA ASP A 268 4.30 6.15 -17.22
C ASP A 268 3.91 4.89 -16.40
N PHE A 269 3.38 3.89 -17.08
CA PHE A 269 2.93 2.64 -16.42
C PHE A 269 4.07 1.92 -15.69
N LYS A 270 5.24 1.82 -16.33
CA LYS A 270 6.38 1.08 -15.76
C LYS A 270 6.94 1.77 -14.52
N THR A 271 6.99 3.08 -14.53
CA THR A 271 7.36 3.91 -13.37
C THR A 271 6.38 3.68 -12.22
N ALA A 272 5.07 3.75 -12.50
CA ALA A 272 4.03 3.50 -11.53
C ALA A 272 4.17 2.10 -10.89
N GLN A 273 4.40 1.07 -11.71
CA GLN A 273 4.58 -0.31 -11.26
C GLN A 273 5.81 -0.46 -10.35
N ILE A 274 6.99 0.03 -10.78
CA ILE A 274 8.24 -0.09 -10.03
C ILE A 274 8.16 0.66 -8.69
N LEU A 275 7.66 1.89 -8.68
CA LEU A 275 7.58 2.69 -7.46
C LEU A 275 6.58 2.10 -6.47
N SER A 276 5.43 1.60 -6.95
CA SER A 276 4.47 0.91 -6.10
C SER A 276 5.08 -0.37 -5.50
N GLN A 277 5.80 -1.18 -6.28
CA GLN A 277 6.45 -2.40 -5.79
C GLN A 277 7.56 -2.11 -4.77
N ASN A 278 8.29 -1.01 -4.94
CA ASN A 278 9.43 -0.69 -4.06
C ASN A 278 9.02 -0.12 -2.70
N MET A 279 7.75 0.19 -2.48
CA MET A 279 7.30 0.82 -1.24
C MET A 279 7.45 -0.11 -0.04
N TYR A 280 6.96 -1.35 -0.15
CA TYR A 280 7.09 -2.39 0.88
C TYR A 280 7.42 -3.74 0.25
N GLN A 281 8.47 -4.38 0.77
CA GLN A 281 8.92 -5.73 0.37
C GLN A 281 9.37 -6.48 1.63
N THR A 282 8.42 -6.93 2.44
CA THR A 282 8.66 -7.70 3.66
C THR A 282 8.02 -9.07 3.56
N ASP A 283 8.32 -9.96 4.49
CA ASP A 283 7.69 -11.29 4.56
C ASP A 283 6.19 -11.21 4.89
N SER A 284 5.75 -10.14 5.55
CA SER A 284 4.36 -9.93 5.97
C SER A 284 3.55 -9.11 4.97
N VAL A 285 4.20 -8.20 4.25
CA VAL A 285 3.55 -7.23 3.35
C VAL A 285 4.39 -7.03 2.10
N GLN A 286 3.74 -7.08 0.97
CA GLN A 286 4.28 -6.62 -0.30
C GLN A 286 3.37 -5.53 -0.86
N SER A 287 3.95 -4.53 -1.49
CA SER A 287 3.21 -3.50 -2.22
C SER A 287 3.28 -3.72 -3.72
N GLY A 288 2.30 -3.22 -4.43
CA GLY A 288 2.23 -3.26 -5.88
C GLY A 288 1.31 -2.16 -6.40
N LEU A 289 1.24 -2.01 -7.71
CA LEU A 289 0.30 -1.11 -8.34
C LEU A 289 -1.13 -1.66 -8.18
N VAL A 290 -2.12 -0.79 -7.98
CA VAL A 290 -3.54 -1.18 -7.98
C VAL A 290 -3.89 -1.88 -9.30
N THR A 291 -4.62 -2.98 -9.19
CA THR A 291 -5.12 -3.71 -10.37
C THR A 291 -6.51 -3.23 -10.77
N GLY A 292 -6.96 -3.61 -11.97
CA GLY A 292 -8.32 -3.35 -12.41
C GLY A 292 -9.38 -3.97 -11.49
N THR A 293 -9.13 -5.20 -11.04
CA THR A 293 -9.95 -5.93 -10.08
C THR A 293 -10.08 -5.20 -8.76
N MET A 294 -8.97 -4.74 -8.20
CA MET A 294 -8.98 -3.94 -6.96
C MET A 294 -9.76 -2.65 -7.14
N TRP A 295 -9.57 -1.95 -8.27
CA TRP A 295 -10.33 -0.73 -8.53
C TRP A 295 -11.84 -0.97 -8.55
N ASP A 296 -12.27 -2.03 -9.19
CA ASP A 296 -13.68 -2.38 -9.24
C ASP A 296 -14.22 -2.79 -7.85
N PHE A 297 -13.40 -3.40 -6.98
CA PHE A 297 -13.78 -3.60 -5.57
C PHE A 297 -13.87 -2.29 -4.78
N ILE A 298 -12.99 -1.33 -5.05
CA ILE A 298 -13.09 0.02 -4.47
C ILE A 298 -14.43 0.67 -4.88
N MET A 299 -14.80 0.59 -6.16
CA MET A 299 -16.09 1.12 -6.62
C MET A 299 -17.27 0.46 -5.91
N LYS A 300 -17.26 -0.86 -5.78
CA LYS A 300 -18.29 -1.61 -5.04
C LYS A 300 -18.36 -1.20 -3.59
N PHE A 301 -17.22 -1.03 -2.95
CA PHE A 301 -17.14 -0.60 -1.57
C PHE A 301 -17.77 0.79 -1.38
N ILE A 302 -17.43 1.74 -2.25
CA ILE A 302 -18.04 3.08 -2.21
C ILE A 302 -19.55 3.03 -2.43
N ILE A 303 -20.06 2.19 -3.33
CA ILE A 303 -21.48 2.03 -3.57
C ILE A 303 -22.18 1.41 -2.37
N SER A 304 -21.63 0.35 -1.79
CA SER A 304 -22.27 -0.38 -0.69
C SER A 304 -22.43 0.43 0.58
N SER A 305 -21.55 1.41 0.78
CA SER A 305 -21.58 2.33 1.92
C SER A 305 -22.46 3.57 1.66
N ASN A 306 -22.88 3.76 0.41
CA ASN A 306 -23.80 4.85 0.07
C ASN A 306 -25.28 4.42 0.31
N ASN A 307 -26.11 5.38 0.70
CA ASN A 307 -27.53 5.12 0.94
C ASN A 307 -28.18 4.46 -0.30
N ASN A 308 -28.87 3.33 -0.08
CA ASN A 308 -29.60 2.58 -1.09
C ASN A 308 -28.76 1.89 -2.18
N ASN A 309 -27.46 1.69 -2.01
CA ASN A 309 -26.56 1.14 -3.03
C ASN A 309 -26.67 1.90 -4.37
N ASP A 310 -26.78 3.21 -4.30
CA ASP A 310 -26.85 4.07 -5.48
C ASP A 310 -25.50 4.13 -6.18
N ASP A 311 -25.42 3.54 -7.36
CA ASP A 311 -24.18 3.49 -8.16
C ASP A 311 -23.90 4.80 -8.94
N SER A 312 -24.85 5.75 -8.92
CA SER A 312 -24.62 7.08 -9.50
C SER A 312 -23.43 7.80 -8.86
N ILE A 313 -23.12 7.47 -7.59
CA ILE A 313 -21.97 8.02 -6.87
C ILE A 313 -20.63 7.76 -7.56
N VAL A 314 -20.49 6.66 -8.28
CA VAL A 314 -19.28 6.31 -9.03
C VAL A 314 -19.43 6.44 -10.54
N LYS A 315 -20.67 6.42 -11.06
CA LYS A 315 -20.97 6.46 -12.50
C LYS A 315 -21.21 7.87 -13.03
N SER A 316 -21.72 8.76 -12.22
CA SER A 316 -21.97 10.15 -12.63
C SER A 316 -21.39 11.19 -11.68
N ASN A 317 -20.90 10.79 -10.56
CA ASN A 317 -20.28 11.48 -9.42
C ASN A 317 -20.24 13.03 -9.54
N SER A 318 -21.41 13.62 -9.68
CA SER A 318 -21.58 15.07 -9.80
C SER A 318 -21.26 15.85 -8.52
N SER A 319 -21.05 15.14 -7.38
CA SER A 319 -20.98 15.75 -6.05
C SER A 319 -19.61 15.67 -5.38
N TRP A 320 -18.63 15.02 -5.99
CA TRP A 320 -17.30 14.85 -5.39
C TRP A 320 -16.21 14.65 -6.45
N GLY A 321 -14.95 14.79 -6.03
CA GLY A 321 -13.79 14.63 -6.91
C GLY A 321 -13.28 15.95 -7.50
N ASN A 322 -12.01 15.97 -7.89
CA ASN A 322 -11.35 17.11 -8.50
C ASN A 322 -11.43 17.03 -10.03
N TYR A 323 -12.50 17.59 -10.61
CA TYR A 323 -12.74 17.67 -12.06
C TYR A 323 -12.88 19.11 -12.51
N LYS A 324 -12.70 19.39 -13.79
CA LYS A 324 -12.80 20.76 -14.33
C LYS A 324 -14.16 21.44 -14.12
N ASN A 325 -15.21 20.66 -13.90
CA ASN A 325 -16.59 21.15 -13.74
C ASN A 325 -17.16 20.93 -12.33
N THR A 326 -16.35 20.53 -11.35
CA THR A 326 -16.77 20.39 -9.94
C THR A 326 -16.42 21.58 -9.06
N GLY A 327 -15.79 22.61 -9.57
CA GLY A 327 -15.31 23.75 -8.79
C GLY A 327 -16.34 24.53 -7.96
N SER A 328 -17.63 24.37 -8.26
CA SER A 328 -18.72 24.92 -7.44
C SER A 328 -19.21 23.98 -6.35
N ILE A 329 -18.85 22.69 -6.41
CA ILE A 329 -19.41 21.62 -5.57
C ILE A 329 -18.40 21.21 -4.50
N VAL A 330 -17.13 21.07 -4.85
CA VAL A 330 -16.07 20.80 -3.91
C VAL A 330 -15.58 22.12 -3.33
N LYS A 331 -16.10 22.47 -2.17
CA LYS A 331 -15.66 23.67 -1.46
C LYS A 331 -14.25 23.41 -0.89
N TYR A 332 -13.27 24.02 -1.49
CA TYR A 332 -11.95 24.13 -0.90
C TYR A 332 -11.98 25.29 0.10
N THR A 333 -11.71 25.02 1.34
CA THR A 333 -11.54 26.06 2.34
C THR A 333 -10.31 26.91 1.92
N ALA A 334 -10.38 28.23 2.08
CA ALA A 334 -9.24 29.10 1.79
C ALA A 334 -7.99 28.55 2.48
N GLY A 335 -6.95 28.27 1.72
CA GLY A 335 -5.72 27.65 2.23
C GLY A 335 -5.63 26.14 2.05
N GLN A 336 -6.70 25.41 1.86
CA GLN A 336 -6.62 23.97 1.64
C GLN A 336 -6.46 23.62 0.16
N GLY A 337 -5.49 22.75 -0.15
CA GLY A 337 -5.34 22.09 -1.43
C GLY A 337 -5.10 23.02 -2.61
N ARG A 338 -4.18 23.92 -2.46
CA ARG A 338 -3.75 24.78 -3.56
C ARG A 338 -3.10 23.96 -4.66
N TYR A 339 -3.22 24.49 -5.91
CA TYR A 339 -2.48 23.98 -7.05
C TYR A 339 -1.01 23.83 -6.69
N ALA A 340 -0.44 22.66 -6.93
CA ALA A 340 0.99 22.51 -6.91
C ALA A 340 1.60 23.30 -8.07
N GLY A 341 1.99 24.52 -7.82
CA GLY A 341 2.92 25.23 -8.71
C GLY A 341 4.29 24.62 -8.51
N VAL A 342 4.93 24.15 -9.56
CA VAL A 342 6.29 23.61 -9.48
C VAL A 342 7.23 24.65 -10.05
N ASN A 343 8.29 24.99 -9.31
CA ASN A 343 9.35 25.87 -9.78
C ASN A 343 10.08 25.19 -10.95
N SER A 344 10.09 25.87 -12.12
CA SER A 344 10.71 25.37 -13.34
C SER A 344 12.21 25.09 -13.24
N SER A 345 12.90 25.69 -12.27
CA SER A 345 14.36 25.56 -12.15
C SER A 345 14.82 24.47 -11.22
N ASN A 346 14.04 24.05 -10.21
CA ASN A 346 14.48 23.08 -9.20
C ASN A 346 13.44 22.04 -8.81
N GLY A 347 12.26 22.03 -9.43
CA GLY A 347 11.19 21.10 -9.11
C GLY A 347 10.55 21.31 -7.73
N ALA A 348 10.95 22.37 -6.99
CA ALA A 348 10.35 22.69 -5.71
C ALA A 348 8.95 23.25 -5.91
N MET A 349 8.03 22.90 -5.01
CA MET A 349 6.73 23.56 -4.96
C MET A 349 6.94 25.04 -4.68
N THR A 350 6.54 25.87 -5.64
CA THR A 350 6.33 27.28 -5.36
C THR A 350 4.97 27.44 -4.73
N SER A 351 4.89 28.39 -3.81
CA SER A 351 3.66 28.76 -3.12
C SER A 351 2.49 28.77 -4.09
N ALA A 352 1.53 27.98 -3.75
CA ALA A 352 0.32 27.76 -4.47
C ALA A 352 -0.33 29.06 -4.92
N PHE A 353 -0.83 29.05 -6.12
CA PHE A 353 -1.70 30.10 -6.62
C PHE A 353 -2.93 30.21 -5.74
N VAL A 354 -3.01 31.27 -4.95
CA VAL A 354 -4.25 31.77 -4.41
C VAL A 354 -4.85 32.64 -5.47
N THR A 355 -5.66 32.10 -6.33
CA THR A 355 -6.57 32.96 -7.03
C THR A 355 -7.94 32.83 -6.37
N SER A 356 -8.42 33.90 -5.84
CA SER A 356 -9.84 34.15 -5.63
C SER A 356 -10.63 34.14 -6.96
N ASP A 357 -9.96 33.84 -8.05
CA ASP A 357 -10.52 33.84 -9.40
C ASP A 357 -11.18 32.49 -9.68
N ALA A 358 -12.49 32.50 -9.70
CA ALA A 358 -13.36 31.39 -10.03
C ALA A 358 -13.13 30.81 -11.44
N SER A 359 -12.29 31.41 -12.27
CA SER A 359 -12.02 31.00 -13.64
C SER A 359 -10.94 29.92 -13.79
N TYR A 360 -10.17 29.60 -12.73
CA TYR A 360 -9.15 28.54 -12.74
C TYR A 360 -9.59 27.34 -11.87
N HIS A 361 -10.63 26.65 -12.30
CA HIS A 361 -11.23 25.55 -11.55
C HIS A 361 -10.53 24.21 -11.70
N TYR A 362 -9.52 24.08 -12.56
CA TYR A 362 -8.91 22.81 -12.87
C TYR A 362 -7.39 22.86 -12.78
N GLY A 363 -6.84 21.93 -12.02
CA GLY A 363 -5.42 21.71 -11.82
C GLY A 363 -5.16 20.57 -10.87
N ILE A 364 -3.93 20.09 -10.87
CA ILE A 364 -3.48 19.09 -9.91
C ILE A 364 -3.55 19.71 -8.52
N ARG A 365 -4.12 18.95 -7.58
CA ARG A 365 -4.15 19.33 -6.17
C ARG A 365 -3.29 18.39 -5.35
N THR A 366 -2.83 18.89 -4.22
CA THR A 366 -2.18 18.02 -3.23
C THR A 366 -3.14 16.93 -2.78
N THR A 367 -2.59 15.77 -2.40
CA THR A 367 -3.36 14.64 -1.89
C THR A 367 -4.23 15.07 -0.71
N ALA A 368 -5.48 14.64 -0.68
CA ALA A 368 -6.46 15.01 0.35
C ALA A 368 -6.64 16.52 0.54
N SER A 369 -6.58 17.28 -0.52
CA SER A 369 -6.73 18.74 -0.49
C SER A 369 -8.07 19.23 0.05
N SER A 370 -9.08 18.37 0.11
CA SER A 370 -10.41 18.68 0.62
C SER A 370 -11.10 17.41 1.13
N GLU A 371 -11.89 17.53 2.19
CA GLU A 371 -12.81 16.45 2.61
C GLU A 371 -13.88 16.17 1.55
N GLY A 372 -14.15 17.11 0.66
CA GLY A 372 -15.09 16.93 -0.48
C GLY A 372 -14.64 15.95 -1.54
N VAL A 373 -13.35 15.53 -1.54
CA VAL A 373 -12.82 14.50 -2.46
C VAL A 373 -12.68 13.14 -1.78
N LYS A 374 -13.19 13.01 -0.56
CA LYS A 374 -13.16 11.79 0.25
C LYS A 374 -14.42 10.94 0.08
N LYS A 375 -14.24 9.63 -0.05
CA LYS A 375 -15.27 8.60 0.12
C LYS A 375 -14.68 7.39 0.84
N ASN A 376 -15.37 6.88 1.85
CA ASN A 376 -14.95 5.70 2.61
C ASN A 376 -13.50 5.77 3.11
N ASN A 377 -13.12 6.92 3.66
CA ASN A 377 -11.76 7.22 4.09
C ASN A 377 -10.71 7.19 2.96
N LEU A 378 -11.10 7.01 1.71
CA LEU A 378 -10.27 7.14 0.50
C LEU A 378 -10.37 8.54 -0.06
N TYR A 379 -9.25 9.12 -0.49
CA TYR A 379 -9.19 10.43 -1.14
C TYR A 379 -8.80 10.29 -2.61
N ASP A 380 -9.21 11.26 -3.40
CA ASP A 380 -8.78 11.45 -4.79
C ASP A 380 -9.04 10.24 -5.73
N ILE A 381 -9.98 9.34 -5.37
CA ILE A 381 -10.42 8.23 -6.24
C ILE A 381 -11.17 8.73 -7.47
N ALA A 382 -11.68 9.95 -7.41
CA ALA A 382 -12.45 10.59 -8.47
C ALA A 382 -11.77 11.90 -8.90
N GLY A 383 -11.33 11.96 -10.13
CA GLY A 383 -10.64 13.14 -10.67
C GLY A 383 -9.19 13.21 -10.18
N ASN A 384 -8.66 14.41 -10.07
CA ASN A 384 -7.28 14.76 -9.80
C ASN A 384 -6.33 14.17 -10.84
N LEU A 385 -5.88 12.91 -10.71
CA LEU A 385 -5.09 12.23 -11.73
C LEU A 385 -5.77 10.96 -12.25
N TRP A 386 -5.62 10.68 -13.53
CA TRP A 386 -5.82 9.33 -14.04
C TRP A 386 -4.81 8.39 -13.41
N GLU A 387 -5.26 7.33 -12.80
CA GLU A 387 -4.40 6.39 -12.11
C GLU A 387 -4.14 5.14 -12.97
N TRP A 388 -2.85 4.85 -13.24
CA TRP A 388 -2.45 3.60 -13.86
C TRP A 388 -2.87 2.40 -13.03
N SER A 389 -3.31 1.34 -13.70
CA SER A 389 -3.60 0.06 -13.07
C SER A 389 -2.95 -1.09 -13.83
N GLU A 390 -2.71 -2.23 -13.16
CA GLU A 390 -2.18 -3.44 -13.80
C GLU A 390 -3.21 -4.16 -14.70
N GLU A 391 -4.29 -3.51 -15.06
CA GLU A 391 -5.28 -4.00 -16.00
C GLU A 391 -4.78 -3.79 -17.45
N SER A 392 -4.63 -4.87 -18.20
CA SER A 392 -4.21 -4.80 -19.61
C SER A 392 -5.40 -4.52 -20.51
N ALA A 393 -5.31 -3.48 -21.33
CA ALA A 393 -6.29 -3.22 -22.41
C ALA A 393 -5.97 -4.03 -23.67
N SER A 394 -4.68 -4.17 -23.98
CA SER A 394 -4.12 -4.95 -25.08
C SER A 394 -2.60 -5.03 -24.92
N ILE A 395 -1.92 -5.72 -25.81
CA ILE A 395 -0.45 -5.81 -25.77
C ILE A 395 0.16 -4.40 -25.74
N GLY A 396 0.91 -4.10 -24.66
CA GLY A 396 1.59 -2.81 -24.44
C GLY A 396 0.69 -1.65 -24.08
N ARG A 397 -0.59 -1.88 -23.79
CA ARG A 397 -1.55 -0.88 -23.32
C ARG A 397 -2.18 -1.27 -22.00
N TYR A 398 -2.25 -0.31 -21.08
CA TYR A 398 -2.78 -0.52 -19.72
C TYR A 398 -3.90 0.48 -19.42
N MET A 399 -4.77 0.09 -18.49
CA MET A 399 -5.91 0.92 -18.12
C MET A 399 -5.51 2.04 -17.16
N LEU A 400 -6.16 3.16 -17.35
CA LEU A 400 -6.18 4.34 -16.51
C LEU A 400 -7.56 4.46 -15.89
N ARG A 401 -7.62 4.78 -14.60
CA ARG A 401 -8.84 4.78 -13.79
C ARG A 401 -9.10 6.15 -13.16
N GLY A 402 -10.35 6.44 -12.77
CA GLY A 402 -10.70 7.57 -11.90
C GLY A 402 -11.02 8.89 -12.59
N GLY A 403 -10.56 9.12 -13.82
CA GLY A 403 -10.63 10.45 -14.46
C GLY A 403 -9.56 11.40 -13.92
N SER A 404 -9.60 12.67 -14.34
CA SER A 404 -8.61 13.66 -13.89
C SER A 404 -9.20 15.06 -13.75
N PHE A 405 -8.41 15.96 -13.15
CA PHE A 405 -8.74 17.39 -13.03
C PHE A 405 -9.06 18.04 -14.37
N TYR A 406 -8.55 17.52 -15.46
CA TYR A 406 -8.76 18.07 -16.82
C TYR A 406 -10.07 17.60 -17.45
N ASP A 407 -10.64 16.52 -16.96
CA ASP A 407 -11.82 15.89 -17.53
C ASP A 407 -13.12 16.42 -16.90
N ALA A 408 -14.25 16.19 -17.56
CA ALA A 408 -15.55 16.41 -16.96
C ALA A 408 -16.03 15.13 -16.27
N PHE A 409 -16.56 15.23 -15.06
CA PHE A 409 -17.06 14.08 -14.31
C PHE A 409 -18.17 13.32 -15.07
N THR A 410 -18.93 13.95 -15.92
CA THR A 410 -19.97 13.32 -16.73
C THR A 410 -19.43 12.39 -17.79
N GLY A 411 -18.20 12.65 -18.27
CA GLY A 411 -17.54 11.82 -19.28
C GLY A 411 -16.61 10.77 -18.69
N TYR A 412 -16.01 11.09 -17.56
CA TYR A 412 -14.97 10.25 -16.94
C TYR A 412 -15.11 10.19 -15.40
N PRO A 413 -16.20 9.58 -14.91
CA PRO A 413 -16.42 9.42 -13.48
C PRO A 413 -15.41 8.44 -12.84
N ALA A 414 -15.51 8.25 -11.52
CA ALA A 414 -14.60 7.40 -10.74
C ALA A 414 -14.46 5.96 -11.29
N CYS A 415 -15.53 5.37 -11.85
CA CYS A 415 -15.52 4.02 -12.42
C CYS A 415 -14.91 3.95 -13.83
N SER A 416 -14.54 5.07 -14.44
CA SER A 416 -14.08 5.11 -15.84
C SER A 416 -12.85 4.25 -16.08
N ARG A 417 -12.81 3.71 -17.29
CA ARG A 417 -11.67 3.02 -17.89
C ARG A 417 -11.22 3.80 -19.12
N ALA A 418 -10.02 4.32 -19.12
CA ALA A 418 -9.31 4.78 -20.30
C ALA A 418 -8.07 3.92 -20.47
N TYR A 419 -7.38 4.01 -21.58
CA TYR A 419 -6.12 3.29 -21.75
C TYR A 419 -5.04 4.17 -22.38
N GLY A 420 -3.79 3.85 -22.07
CA GLY A 420 -2.61 4.45 -22.67
C GLY A 420 -1.58 3.39 -23.06
N ALA A 421 -0.65 3.73 -23.93
CA ALA A 421 0.54 2.90 -24.11
C ALA A 421 1.37 2.88 -22.82
N ALA A 422 2.11 1.81 -22.55
CA ALA A 422 2.92 1.70 -21.33
C ALA A 422 3.95 2.83 -21.16
N SER A 423 4.35 3.46 -22.26
CA SER A 423 5.29 4.59 -22.29
C SER A 423 4.61 5.98 -22.31
N ASP A 424 3.27 6.02 -22.33
CA ASP A 424 2.57 7.30 -22.31
C ASP A 424 2.78 8.01 -20.97
N THR A 425 3.21 9.28 -21.03
CA THR A 425 3.30 10.15 -19.87
C THR A 425 2.48 11.41 -20.12
N ARG A 426 1.65 11.77 -19.17
CA ARG A 426 0.89 13.04 -19.23
C ARG A 426 0.85 13.66 -17.85
N THR A 427 0.77 14.98 -17.78
CA THR A 427 0.65 15.69 -16.49
C THR A 427 -0.51 15.25 -15.63
N ARG A 428 -1.51 14.63 -16.22
CA ARG A 428 -2.71 14.09 -15.57
C ARG A 428 -2.66 12.59 -15.28
N PHE A 429 -1.51 11.92 -15.43
CA PHE A 429 -1.31 10.51 -15.16
C PHE A 429 -0.51 10.32 -13.88
N GLY A 430 -1.08 9.64 -12.95
CA GLY A 430 -0.51 9.23 -11.67
C GLY A 430 -0.80 7.76 -11.40
N PHE A 431 -0.78 7.38 -10.14
CA PHE A 431 -1.04 6.00 -9.71
C PHE A 431 -1.28 5.93 -8.21
N ARG A 432 -1.70 4.76 -7.74
CA ARG A 432 -1.93 4.44 -6.33
C ARG A 432 -1.39 3.04 -6.03
N PRO A 433 -0.63 2.84 -4.93
CA PRO A 433 -0.19 1.51 -4.51
C PRO A 433 -1.30 0.75 -3.79
N ALA A 434 -1.15 -0.57 -3.78
CA ALA A 434 -1.91 -1.49 -2.93
C ALA A 434 -0.95 -2.28 -2.04
N LEU A 435 -1.45 -2.82 -0.91
CA LEU A 435 -0.71 -3.75 -0.05
C LEU A 435 -1.34 -5.14 -0.11
N TYR A 436 -0.50 -6.11 -0.32
CA TYR A 436 -0.82 -7.53 -0.23
C TYR A 436 -0.31 -8.08 1.10
N ILE A 437 -1.19 -8.69 1.87
CA ILE A 437 -0.83 -9.41 3.09
C ILE A 437 -0.39 -10.82 2.68
N MET A 438 0.84 -11.19 3.01
CA MET A 438 1.51 -12.40 2.51
C MET A 438 1.20 -13.67 3.33
#